data_c78e77b6f8a1d01538f54d5eb3371db8
#
_entry.id   c78e77b6f8a1d01538f54d5eb3371db8
#
_cell.length_a   1.000
_cell.length_b   1.000
_cell.length_c   1.000
_cell.angle_alpha   90.00
_cell.angle_beta   90.00
_cell.angle_gamma   90.00
#
_symmetry.space_group_name_H-M   'P 1'
#
loop_
_entity.id
_entity.type
_entity.pdbx_description
1 polymer ?
#
loop_
_entity_poly.entity_id
_entity_poly.type
_entity_poly.pdbx_seq_one_letter_code
_entity_poly.pdbx_strand_id
1 'polypeptide(L)'
;MEIRELKSLEEMLPHLPVLQELYPELDLETYKRMLERMIPCNYAQVGVFAESKCIAISGYWLGTKLWCGPYLELDNVIVCEDARGTGAGKLIQHYLEEKARTLHCSIMVLDAYTNNFKAHRFYYNQGYAPKGFHFVKILDEDRLT
;
A
#
# COMPACT_ATOMS: atom_id res chain seq x y z
N MET A 1 15.23 -11.94 -2.37
CA MET A 1 13.94 -11.39 -1.90
C MET A 1 12.79 -12.17 -2.52
N GLU A 2 11.81 -12.49 -1.73
CA GLU A 2 10.60 -13.18 -2.14
C GLU A 2 9.39 -12.28 -1.90
N ILE A 3 8.44 -12.23 -2.84
CA ILE A 3 7.19 -11.49 -2.67
C ILE A 3 6.04 -12.47 -2.44
N ARG A 4 5.18 -12.16 -1.48
CA ARG A 4 4.00 -12.98 -1.15
C ARG A 4 2.77 -12.10 -0.97
N GLU A 5 1.63 -12.62 -1.40
CA GLU A 5 0.35 -12.02 -1.08
C GLU A 5 -0.08 -12.34 0.36
N LEU A 6 -0.64 -11.35 1.03
CA LEU A 6 -1.22 -11.46 2.36
C LEU A 6 -2.70 -11.09 2.24
N LYS A 7 -3.57 -12.10 2.30
CA LYS A 7 -5.01 -11.93 1.99
C LYS A 7 -5.91 -12.10 3.21
N SER A 8 -5.41 -12.69 4.27
CA SER A 8 -6.18 -12.93 5.48
C SER A 8 -5.67 -12.10 6.65
N LEU A 9 -6.53 -11.95 7.65
CA LEU A 9 -6.16 -11.31 8.90
C LEU A 9 -4.96 -12.01 9.56
N GLU A 10 -4.94 -13.35 9.56
CA GLU A 10 -3.86 -14.15 10.13
C GLU A 10 -2.53 -13.94 9.42
N GLU A 11 -2.57 -13.71 8.09
CA GLU A 11 -1.36 -13.44 7.30
C GLU A 11 -0.83 -12.02 7.50
N MET A 12 -1.73 -11.05 7.76
CA MET A 12 -1.36 -9.63 7.89
C MET A 12 -0.87 -9.24 9.29
N LEU A 13 -1.54 -9.72 10.33
CA LEU A 13 -1.27 -9.29 11.72
C LEU A 13 0.18 -9.46 12.18
N PRO A 14 0.90 -10.55 11.82
CA PRO A 14 2.29 -10.73 12.26
C PRO A 14 3.25 -9.65 11.78
N HIS A 15 2.86 -8.88 10.75
CA HIS A 15 3.71 -7.87 10.13
C HIS A 15 3.38 -6.43 10.56
N LEU A 16 2.60 -6.28 11.64
CA LEU A 16 2.32 -4.97 12.25
C LEU A 16 3.59 -4.12 12.46
N PRO A 17 4.74 -4.67 12.90
CA PRO A 17 5.93 -3.84 13.07
C PRO A 17 6.37 -3.09 11.81
N VAL A 18 6.13 -3.64 10.62
CA VAL A 18 6.42 -2.93 9.36
C VAL A 18 5.47 -1.74 9.19
N LEU A 19 4.18 -1.92 9.49
CA LEU A 19 3.18 -0.86 9.41
C LEU A 19 3.47 0.25 10.42
N GLN A 20 4.04 -0.08 11.56
CA GLN A 20 4.38 0.89 12.60
C GLN A 20 5.53 1.83 12.22
N GLU A 21 6.32 1.52 11.20
CA GLU A 21 7.27 2.48 10.64
C GLU A 21 6.56 3.68 9.99
N LEU A 22 5.36 3.48 9.46
CA LEU A 22 4.53 4.54 8.89
C LEU A 22 3.51 5.08 9.92
N TYR A 23 2.98 4.21 10.76
CA TYR A 23 1.97 4.52 11.77
C TYR A 23 2.45 4.10 13.17
N PRO A 24 3.36 4.87 13.80
CA PRO A 24 3.99 4.46 15.08
C PRO A 24 3.01 4.17 16.21
N GLU A 25 1.84 4.85 16.22
CA GLU A 25 0.83 4.71 17.26
C GLU A 25 -0.18 3.58 17.00
N LEU A 26 -0.07 2.89 15.86
CA LEU A 26 -1.00 1.82 15.50
C LEU A 26 -0.74 0.58 16.37
N ASP A 27 -1.69 0.25 17.25
CA ASP A 27 -1.62 -0.97 18.06
C ASP A 27 -2.29 -2.17 17.38
N LEU A 28 -2.03 -3.35 17.92
CA LEU A 28 -2.53 -4.60 17.34
C LEU A 28 -4.06 -4.67 17.32
N GLU A 29 -4.72 -4.23 18.38
CA GLU A 29 -6.18 -4.29 18.48
C GLU A 29 -6.85 -3.37 17.45
N THR A 30 -6.35 -2.14 17.32
CA THR A 30 -6.85 -1.18 16.34
C THR A 30 -6.59 -1.67 14.92
N TYR A 31 -5.40 -2.18 14.64
CA TYR A 31 -5.05 -2.73 13.34
C TYR A 31 -5.98 -3.89 12.95
N LYS A 32 -6.17 -4.83 13.86
CA LYS A 32 -7.08 -5.96 13.65
C LYS A 32 -8.50 -5.49 13.33
N ARG A 33 -9.04 -4.57 14.12
CA ARG A 33 -10.39 -4.02 13.92
C ARG A 33 -10.54 -3.31 12.58
N MET A 34 -9.52 -2.55 12.15
CA MET A 34 -9.52 -1.91 10.84
C MET A 34 -9.47 -2.92 9.71
N LEU A 35 -8.57 -3.91 9.78
CA LEU A 35 -8.47 -4.96 8.76
C LEU A 35 -9.76 -5.76 8.61
N GLU A 36 -10.46 -6.05 9.70
CA GLU A 36 -11.77 -6.74 9.68
C GLU A 36 -12.80 -5.96 8.84
N ARG A 37 -12.68 -4.65 8.76
CA ARG A 37 -13.52 -3.80 7.90
C ARG A 37 -12.98 -3.65 6.48
N MET A 38 -11.67 -3.63 6.33
CA MET A 38 -10.99 -3.37 5.06
C MET A 38 -11.00 -4.60 4.13
N ILE A 39 -10.69 -5.76 4.67
CA ILE A 39 -10.56 -7.00 3.87
C ILE A 39 -11.84 -7.30 3.08
N PRO A 40 -13.06 -7.23 3.67
CA PRO A 40 -14.29 -7.45 2.90
C PRO A 40 -14.54 -6.43 1.79
N CYS A 41 -13.85 -5.30 1.81
CA CYS A 41 -13.96 -4.23 0.81
C CYS A 41 -12.85 -4.30 -0.24
N ASN A 42 -12.34 -5.48 -0.52
CA ASN A 42 -11.30 -5.74 -1.53
C ASN A 42 -9.92 -5.15 -1.20
N TYR A 43 -9.59 -5.11 0.08
CA TYR A 43 -8.24 -4.80 0.55
C TYR A 43 -7.42 -6.06 0.71
N ALA A 44 -6.18 -6.03 0.27
CA ALA A 44 -5.18 -7.04 0.54
C ALA A 44 -3.79 -6.40 0.62
N GLN A 45 -2.80 -7.17 0.96
CA GLN A 45 -1.42 -6.71 1.04
C GLN A 45 -0.50 -7.63 0.25
N VAL A 46 0.65 -7.09 -0.13
CA VAL A 46 1.80 -7.87 -0.56
C VAL A 46 2.98 -7.55 0.35
N GLY A 47 3.73 -8.58 0.72
CA GLY A 47 4.93 -8.43 1.52
C GLY A 47 6.16 -8.91 0.77
N VAL A 48 7.29 -8.22 0.95
CA VAL A 48 8.59 -8.65 0.47
C VAL A 48 9.38 -9.20 1.65
N PHE A 49 9.94 -10.39 1.47
CA PHE A 49 10.65 -11.13 2.50
C PHE A 49 12.10 -11.37 2.10
N ALA A 50 13.00 -11.14 3.03
CA ALA A 50 14.41 -11.50 2.94
C ALA A 50 14.76 -12.34 4.16
N GLU A 51 15.26 -13.55 3.94
CA GLU A 51 15.61 -14.49 5.03
C GLU A 51 14.46 -14.68 6.04
N SER A 52 13.23 -14.83 5.51
CA SER A 52 11.99 -15.00 6.27
C SER A 52 11.53 -13.76 7.07
N LYS A 53 12.27 -12.66 7.02
CA LYS A 53 11.87 -11.38 7.61
C LYS A 53 11.09 -10.55 6.59
N CYS A 54 9.95 -10.02 6.98
CA CYS A 54 9.22 -9.05 6.16
C CYS A 54 9.96 -7.70 6.18
N ILE A 55 10.40 -7.24 5.02
CA ILE A 55 11.19 -6.02 4.87
C ILE A 55 10.45 -4.89 4.15
N ALA A 56 9.32 -5.19 3.54
CA ALA A 56 8.48 -4.19 2.88
C ALA A 56 7.05 -4.71 2.75
N ILE A 57 6.09 -3.80 2.77
CA ILE A 57 4.68 -4.09 2.56
C ILE A 57 4.07 -3.01 1.67
N SER A 58 3.13 -3.40 0.83
CA SER A 58 2.13 -2.49 0.27
C SER A 58 0.74 -3.08 0.44
N GLY A 59 -0.17 -2.30 0.97
CA GLY A 59 -1.58 -2.55 0.82
C GLY A 59 -2.04 -2.21 -0.59
N TYR A 60 -3.15 -2.79 -1.02
CA TYR A 60 -3.82 -2.39 -2.24
C TYR A 60 -5.32 -2.62 -2.15
N TRP A 61 -6.05 -1.76 -2.85
CA TRP A 61 -7.50 -1.83 -3.01
C TRP A 61 -7.84 -2.13 -4.46
N LEU A 62 -8.87 -2.93 -4.67
CA LEU A 62 -9.44 -3.14 -5.99
C LEU A 62 -10.84 -2.52 -6.03
N GLY A 63 -11.09 -1.74 -7.04
CA GLY A 63 -12.38 -1.09 -7.20
C GLY A 63 -12.69 -0.76 -8.65
N THR A 64 -13.86 -0.14 -8.86
CA THR A 64 -14.31 0.33 -10.18
C THR A 64 -14.95 1.70 -10.03
N LYS A 65 -14.58 2.64 -10.88
CA LYS A 65 -15.16 3.98 -10.94
C LYS A 65 -15.60 4.28 -12.37
N LEU A 66 -16.63 5.10 -12.50
CA LEU A 66 -17.20 5.40 -13.82
C LEU A 66 -16.20 6.07 -14.76
N TRP A 67 -15.30 6.93 -14.23
CA TRP A 67 -14.35 7.67 -15.07
C TRP A 67 -13.18 6.83 -15.57
N CYS A 68 -12.83 5.74 -14.90
CA CYS A 68 -11.65 4.95 -15.25
C CYS A 68 -11.93 3.46 -15.43
N GLY A 69 -13.06 2.94 -14.99
CA GLY A 69 -13.31 1.49 -14.94
C GLY A 69 -12.57 0.82 -13.76
N PRO A 70 -12.19 -0.45 -13.91
CA PRO A 70 -11.47 -1.17 -12.84
C PRO A 70 -10.12 -0.53 -12.56
N TYR A 71 -9.76 -0.42 -11.27
CA TYR A 71 -8.48 0.15 -10.84
C TYR A 71 -7.88 -0.66 -9.69
N LEU A 72 -6.56 -0.55 -9.57
CA LEU A 72 -5.81 -0.99 -8.39
C LEU A 72 -5.19 0.25 -7.73
N GLU A 73 -5.48 0.45 -6.44
CA GLU A 73 -4.92 1.55 -5.65
C GLU A 73 -3.90 1.03 -4.65
N LEU A 74 -2.67 1.54 -4.72
CA LEU A 74 -1.66 1.26 -3.71
C LEU A 74 -1.95 2.09 -2.46
N ASP A 75 -1.76 1.46 -1.31
CA ASP A 75 -1.93 2.08 0.00
C ASP A 75 -0.90 1.51 0.97
N ASN A 76 -0.48 2.31 1.95
CA ASN A 76 0.46 1.84 2.97
C ASN A 76 1.76 1.27 2.39
N VAL A 77 2.38 1.95 1.43
CA VAL A 77 3.64 1.49 0.83
C VAL A 77 4.79 1.79 1.78
N ILE A 78 5.39 0.75 2.32
CA ILE A 78 6.46 0.86 3.32
C ILE A 78 7.61 -0.04 2.94
N VAL A 79 8.81 0.51 2.95
CA VAL A 79 10.07 -0.26 2.94
C VAL A 79 10.77 0.03 4.26
N CYS A 80 11.07 -1.00 5.03
CA CYS A 80 11.76 -0.85 6.31
C CYS A 80 13.06 -0.06 6.13
N GLU A 81 13.40 0.76 7.10
CA GLU A 81 14.54 1.68 6.99
C GLU A 81 15.83 0.95 6.65
N ASP A 82 16.07 -0.19 7.30
CA ASP A 82 17.25 -1.03 7.08
C ASP A 82 17.27 -1.77 5.73
N ALA A 83 16.13 -1.76 5.01
CA ALA A 83 15.98 -2.40 3.70
C ALA A 83 15.85 -1.41 2.54
N ARG A 84 15.95 -0.11 2.79
CA ARG A 84 15.88 0.90 1.74
C ARG A 84 17.08 0.77 0.79
N GLY A 85 16.82 1.02 -0.50
CA GLY A 85 17.86 0.88 -1.53
C GLY A 85 18.10 -0.56 -2.00
N THR A 86 17.37 -1.55 -1.48
CA THR A 86 17.52 -2.97 -1.89
C THR A 86 16.75 -3.33 -3.15
N GLY A 87 15.84 -2.46 -3.60
CA GLY A 87 14.92 -2.74 -4.71
C GLY A 87 13.58 -3.33 -4.28
N ALA A 88 13.31 -3.45 -2.97
CA ALA A 88 12.05 -4.00 -2.46
C ALA A 88 10.83 -3.21 -2.95
N GLY A 89 10.90 -1.87 -2.96
CA GLY A 89 9.82 -1.03 -3.46
C GLY A 89 9.54 -1.23 -4.95
N LYS A 90 10.58 -1.40 -5.76
CA LYS A 90 10.43 -1.69 -7.20
C LYS A 90 9.83 -3.08 -7.41
N LEU A 91 10.19 -4.04 -6.59
CA LEU A 91 9.63 -5.39 -6.67
C LEU A 91 8.13 -5.38 -6.38
N ILE A 92 7.69 -4.65 -5.35
CA ILE A 92 6.27 -4.44 -5.05
C ILE A 92 5.58 -3.79 -6.24
N GLN A 93 6.13 -2.71 -6.76
CA GLN A 93 5.55 -1.96 -7.86
C GLN A 93 5.35 -2.84 -9.10
N HIS A 94 6.38 -3.57 -9.48
CA HIS A 94 6.32 -4.49 -10.61
C HIS A 94 5.26 -5.58 -10.41
N TYR A 95 5.25 -6.20 -9.25
CA TYR A 95 4.28 -7.25 -8.93
C TYR A 95 2.84 -6.75 -9.01
N LEU A 96 2.55 -5.59 -8.42
CA LEU A 96 1.20 -5.03 -8.42
C LEU A 96 0.79 -4.54 -9.82
N GLU A 97 1.71 -4.05 -10.63
CA GLU A 97 1.43 -3.69 -12.01
C GLU A 97 1.04 -4.91 -12.84
N GLU A 98 1.79 -6.01 -12.72
CA GLU A 98 1.45 -7.26 -13.41
C GLU A 98 0.10 -7.82 -12.93
N LYS A 99 -0.17 -7.73 -11.63
CA LYS A 99 -1.47 -8.10 -11.07
C LYS A 99 -2.61 -7.24 -11.64
N ALA A 100 -2.42 -5.93 -11.68
CA ALA A 100 -3.41 -5.01 -12.24
C ALA A 100 -3.72 -5.33 -13.71
N ARG A 101 -2.69 -5.64 -14.51
CA ARG A 101 -2.85 -6.05 -15.90
C ARG A 101 -3.61 -7.37 -16.02
N THR A 102 -3.29 -8.36 -15.20
CA THR A 102 -3.98 -9.65 -15.16
C THR A 102 -5.45 -9.50 -14.81
N LEU A 103 -5.77 -8.57 -13.91
CA LEU A 103 -7.16 -8.26 -13.50
C LEU A 103 -7.87 -7.28 -14.44
N HIS A 104 -7.24 -6.92 -15.57
CA HIS A 104 -7.78 -5.97 -16.55
C HIS A 104 -8.10 -4.58 -15.96
N CYS A 105 -7.32 -4.15 -14.97
CA CYS A 105 -7.41 -2.77 -14.48
C CYS A 105 -6.95 -1.81 -15.57
N SER A 106 -7.66 -0.70 -15.69
CA SER A 106 -7.33 0.36 -16.66
C SER A 106 -6.26 1.31 -16.14
N ILE A 107 -6.17 1.46 -14.82
CA ILE A 107 -5.18 2.33 -14.15
C ILE A 107 -4.73 1.73 -12.83
N MET A 108 -3.56 2.17 -12.39
CA MET A 108 -3.12 2.10 -11.02
C MET A 108 -3.11 3.51 -10.45
N VAL A 109 -3.53 3.66 -9.21
CA VAL A 109 -3.59 4.95 -8.51
C VAL A 109 -2.94 4.86 -7.14
N LEU A 110 -2.51 5.98 -6.61
CA LEU A 110 -2.02 6.12 -5.24
C LEU A 110 -2.11 7.57 -4.80
N ASP A 111 -2.08 7.78 -3.50
CA ASP A 111 -1.94 9.09 -2.91
C ASP A 111 -0.54 9.23 -2.30
N ALA A 112 0.05 10.42 -2.44
CA ALA A 112 1.26 10.80 -1.75
C ALA A 112 1.10 12.23 -1.23
N TYR A 113 1.60 12.49 -0.02
CA TYR A 113 1.55 13.85 0.52
C TYR A 113 2.30 14.81 -0.40
N THR A 114 1.76 16.02 -0.54
CA THR A 114 2.29 17.04 -1.46
C THR A 114 3.72 17.47 -1.18
N ASN A 115 4.20 17.24 0.04
CA ASN A 115 5.55 17.54 0.48
C ASN A 115 6.50 16.33 0.52
N ASN A 116 6.04 15.14 0.16
CA ASN A 116 6.87 13.94 0.13
C ASN A 116 7.58 13.82 -1.24
N PHE A 117 8.60 14.63 -1.44
CA PHE A 117 9.31 14.74 -2.73
C PHE A 117 10.06 13.46 -3.11
N LYS A 118 10.53 12.68 -2.14
CA LYS A 118 11.17 11.38 -2.42
C LYS A 118 10.18 10.37 -3.00
N ALA A 119 8.97 10.32 -2.45
CA ALA A 119 7.89 9.48 -2.97
C ALA A 119 7.49 9.94 -4.38
N HIS A 120 7.33 11.27 -4.60
CA HIS A 120 7.02 11.81 -5.93
C HIS A 120 8.04 11.36 -6.96
N ARG A 121 9.32 11.50 -6.65
CA ARG A 121 10.40 11.10 -7.55
C ARG A 121 10.35 9.61 -7.86
N PHE A 122 10.14 8.78 -6.85
CA PHE A 122 9.99 7.34 -7.03
C PHE A 122 8.84 7.02 -7.98
N TYR A 123 7.66 7.58 -7.74
CA TYR A 123 6.47 7.28 -8.54
C TYR A 123 6.56 7.85 -9.96
N TYR A 124 7.13 9.03 -10.16
CA TYR A 124 7.43 9.53 -11.51
C TYR A 124 8.32 8.54 -12.26
N ASN A 125 9.34 8.00 -11.62
CA ASN A 125 10.24 7.02 -12.22
C ASN A 125 9.56 5.68 -12.52
N GLN A 126 8.45 5.40 -11.84
CA GLN A 126 7.62 4.22 -12.11
C GLN A 126 6.50 4.47 -13.14
N GLY A 127 6.44 5.65 -13.73
CA GLY A 127 5.49 5.98 -14.78
C GLY A 127 4.19 6.62 -14.30
N TYR A 128 4.09 6.98 -13.02
CA TYR A 128 2.92 7.72 -12.52
C TYR A 128 3.03 9.20 -12.82
N ALA A 129 1.87 9.85 -12.93
CA ALA A 129 1.76 11.30 -13.04
C ALA A 129 0.54 11.78 -12.25
N PRO A 130 0.60 12.94 -11.60
CA PRO A 130 -0.56 13.51 -10.92
C PRO A 130 -1.60 13.95 -11.95
N LYS A 131 -2.81 13.42 -11.86
CA LYS A 131 -3.93 13.74 -12.78
C LYS A 131 -5.01 14.60 -12.14
N GLY A 132 -5.04 14.65 -10.83
CA GLY A 132 -6.02 15.42 -10.07
C GLY A 132 -5.57 15.58 -8.63
N PHE A 133 -6.28 16.39 -7.88
CA PHE A 133 -6.05 16.58 -6.45
C PHE A 133 -7.03 15.74 -5.65
N HIS A 134 -6.56 15.16 -4.56
CA HIS A 134 -7.38 14.52 -3.55
C HIS A 134 -7.74 15.57 -2.50
N PHE A 135 -9.00 16.04 -2.49
CA PHE A 135 -9.45 17.03 -1.51
C PHE A 135 -9.95 16.33 -0.26
N VAL A 136 -9.47 16.77 0.91
CA VAL A 136 -9.82 16.18 2.20
C VAL A 136 -10.50 17.23 3.07
N LYS A 137 -11.68 16.91 3.60
CA LYS A 137 -12.34 17.67 4.66
C LYS A 137 -12.34 16.83 5.92
N ILE A 138 -11.58 17.24 6.91
CA ILE A 138 -11.43 16.51 8.17
C ILE A 138 -12.69 16.68 9.00
N LEU A 139 -13.33 15.55 9.38
CA LEU A 139 -14.51 15.53 10.22
C LEU A 139 -14.18 15.17 11.68
N ASP A 140 -13.12 14.40 11.89
CA ASP A 140 -12.66 13.97 13.20
C ASP A 140 -11.14 13.82 13.18
N GLU A 141 -10.45 14.84 13.65
CA GLU A 141 -8.98 14.90 13.64
C GLU A 141 -8.35 13.83 14.55
N ASP A 142 -9.04 13.46 15.63
CA ASP A 142 -8.51 12.47 16.57
C ASP A 142 -8.42 11.07 16.00
N ARG A 143 -9.09 10.79 14.87
CA ARG A 143 -9.07 9.51 14.18
C ARG A 143 -8.00 9.40 13.10
N LEU A 144 -7.31 10.49 12.80
CA LEU A 144 -6.26 10.49 11.78
C LEU A 144 -4.95 9.94 12.36
N THR A 145 -4.24 9.18 11.57
CA THR A 145 -2.94 8.62 11.92
C THR A 145 -1.81 9.18 11.06
#